data_6727a143dfbd5c9856eaac01bae24e76
#
_entry.id   6727a143dfbd5c9856eaac01bae24e76
#
_cell.length_a   1.000
_cell.length_b   1.000
_cell.length_c   1.000
_cell.angle_alpha   90.00
_cell.angle_beta   90.00
_cell.angle_gamma   90.00
#
_symmetry.space_group_name_H-M   'P 1'
#
loop_
_entity.id
_entity.type
_entity.pdbx_description
1 polymer ?
#
loop_
_entity_poly.entity_id
_entity_poly.type
_entity_poly.pdbx_seq_one_letter_code
_entity_poly.pdbx_strand_id
1 'polypeptide(L)'
;LDLSSFDTSAVTSMASMFSGCSSLTSLDVSSFDTKAVTSMDSMFYYCRWLTSLDVSSFNTSAVTSMASMFYNCSALKSLDLRLFDTKAVTNMGAMFNYCSSLTSLDLSSFDTKAVTSMASMFSGCSSLTNLDVSSFNTSAVTSMDYMFDDCSSLTSLNVSSFDTSAVRYMDEMFFGVITFTLGENFTFKIGALPTSTWRGLKQDKDYTDTELQSTYDGKTMAGTYAKYIDIKFDALGGKSSESKKSGYIGIAFDSLPTVVPK
;
A
#
# COMPACT_ATOMS: atom_id res chain seq x y z
N LEU A 1 -17.04 -19.17 17.06
CA LEU A 1 -15.98 -20.16 17.25
C LEU A 1 -15.35 -19.92 18.61
N ASP A 2 -15.42 -20.91 19.53
CA ASP A 2 -14.78 -20.81 20.84
C ASP A 2 -13.38 -21.46 20.76
N LEU A 3 -12.33 -20.69 21.03
CA LEU A 3 -10.93 -21.09 20.98
C LEU A 3 -10.26 -20.98 22.36
N SER A 4 -11.02 -20.63 23.41
CA SER A 4 -10.48 -20.34 24.75
C SER A 4 -9.76 -21.48 25.42
N SER A 5 -10.07 -22.74 25.02
CA SER A 5 -9.45 -23.95 25.55
C SER A 5 -8.20 -24.41 24.78
N PHE A 6 -7.82 -23.71 23.70
CA PHE A 6 -6.63 -24.10 22.93
C PHE A 6 -5.35 -23.63 23.62
N ASP A 7 -4.51 -24.58 23.98
CA ASP A 7 -3.14 -24.30 24.42
C ASP A 7 -2.23 -24.15 23.21
N THR A 8 -1.81 -22.93 22.93
CA THR A 8 -0.92 -22.60 21.80
C THR A 8 0.53 -22.35 22.23
N SER A 9 0.87 -22.56 23.50
CA SER A 9 2.17 -22.22 24.09
C SER A 9 3.38 -22.94 23.42
N ALA A 10 3.14 -24.11 22.82
CA ALA A 10 4.16 -24.88 22.10
C ALA A 10 4.07 -24.73 20.57
N VAL A 11 3.14 -23.89 20.06
CA VAL A 11 2.94 -23.72 18.62
C VAL A 11 4.03 -22.84 18.05
N THR A 12 4.77 -23.35 17.06
CA THR A 12 5.86 -22.62 16.38
C THR A 12 5.45 -22.05 15.04
N SER A 13 4.31 -22.48 14.47
CA SER A 13 3.76 -21.94 13.24
C SER A 13 2.24 -21.84 13.32
N MET A 14 1.71 -20.65 13.00
CA MET A 14 0.29 -20.40 12.83
C MET A 14 -0.05 -20.11 11.35
N ALA A 15 0.84 -20.54 10.44
CA ALA A 15 0.64 -20.34 9.03
C ALA A 15 -0.68 -20.98 8.58
N SER A 16 -1.49 -20.19 7.85
CA SER A 16 -2.78 -20.57 7.29
C SER A 16 -3.84 -21.05 8.31
N MET A 17 -3.69 -20.79 9.60
CA MET A 17 -4.57 -21.35 10.66
C MET A 17 -6.05 -21.02 10.43
N PHE A 18 -6.38 -19.83 9.94
CA PHE A 18 -7.75 -19.42 9.62
C PHE A 18 -7.93 -19.13 8.12
N SER A 19 -7.01 -19.62 7.29
CA SER A 19 -7.06 -19.39 5.85
C SER A 19 -8.36 -19.91 5.25
N GLY A 20 -9.04 -19.08 4.46
CA GLY A 20 -10.30 -19.44 3.81
C GLY A 20 -11.53 -19.46 4.75
N CYS A 21 -11.40 -19.02 6.01
CA CYS A 21 -12.53 -18.91 6.92
C CYS A 21 -13.45 -17.73 6.50
N SER A 22 -13.94 -17.79 5.26
CA SER A 22 -14.64 -16.71 4.57
C SER A 22 -16.01 -16.36 5.16
N SER A 23 -16.57 -17.19 6.07
CA SER A 23 -17.85 -16.93 6.73
C SER A 23 -17.70 -16.32 8.14
N LEU A 24 -16.48 -16.20 8.66
CA LEU A 24 -16.24 -15.61 9.97
C LEU A 24 -16.43 -14.09 9.91
N THR A 25 -17.30 -13.56 10.77
CA THR A 25 -17.52 -12.12 10.94
C THR A 25 -16.77 -11.54 12.13
N SER A 26 -16.43 -12.37 13.11
CA SER A 26 -15.63 -12.04 14.27
C SER A 26 -14.81 -13.26 14.72
N LEU A 27 -13.67 -13.03 15.34
CA LEU A 27 -12.80 -14.08 15.84
C LEU A 27 -12.09 -13.56 17.08
N ASP A 28 -12.18 -14.33 18.19
CA ASP A 28 -11.44 -14.06 19.42
C ASP A 28 -10.19 -14.95 19.45
N VAL A 29 -9.03 -14.32 19.43
CA VAL A 29 -7.69 -14.93 19.49
C VAL A 29 -6.91 -14.45 20.72
N SER A 30 -7.58 -13.83 21.68
CA SER A 30 -6.97 -13.22 22.87
C SER A 30 -6.27 -14.24 23.79
N SER A 31 -6.72 -15.50 23.73
CA SER A 31 -6.12 -16.61 24.52
C SER A 31 -4.84 -17.19 23.90
N PHE A 32 -4.47 -16.78 22.68
CA PHE A 32 -3.31 -17.38 22.00
C PHE A 32 -1.99 -16.89 22.57
N ASP A 33 -1.16 -17.83 23.01
CA ASP A 33 0.26 -17.58 23.26
C ASP A 33 1.02 -17.74 21.93
N THR A 34 1.53 -16.64 21.40
CA THR A 34 2.26 -16.61 20.13
C THR A 34 3.77 -16.45 20.29
N LYS A 35 4.29 -16.53 21.53
CA LYS A 35 5.70 -16.27 21.83
C LYS A 35 6.68 -17.17 21.08
N ALA A 36 6.30 -18.43 20.82
CA ALA A 36 7.13 -19.38 20.08
C ALA A 36 6.90 -19.38 18.57
N VAL A 37 5.94 -18.56 18.08
CA VAL A 37 5.53 -18.57 16.68
C VAL A 37 6.56 -17.85 15.82
N THR A 38 7.05 -18.54 14.80
CA THR A 38 8.03 -18.03 13.82
C THR A 38 7.43 -17.69 12.46
N SER A 39 6.25 -18.24 12.12
CA SER A 39 5.52 -17.93 10.90
C SER A 39 4.04 -17.67 11.17
N MET A 40 3.54 -16.55 10.62
CA MET A 40 2.13 -16.19 10.58
C MET A 40 1.64 -16.03 9.14
N ASP A 41 2.32 -16.66 8.18
CA ASP A 41 1.99 -16.57 6.77
C ASP A 41 0.55 -16.99 6.52
N SER A 42 -0.20 -16.15 5.80
CA SER A 42 -1.59 -16.43 5.41
C SER A 42 -2.52 -16.75 6.59
N MET A 43 -2.20 -16.37 7.84
CA MET A 43 -2.96 -16.79 9.02
C MET A 43 -4.45 -16.45 8.89
N PHE A 44 -4.80 -15.28 8.33
CA PHE A 44 -6.18 -14.82 8.11
C PHE A 44 -6.50 -14.66 6.62
N TYR A 45 -5.78 -15.37 5.75
CA TYR A 45 -5.95 -15.30 4.30
C TYR A 45 -7.39 -15.58 3.89
N TYR A 46 -8.02 -14.68 3.08
CA TYR A 46 -9.41 -14.80 2.63
C TYR A 46 -10.48 -14.82 3.75
N CYS A 47 -10.23 -14.24 4.92
CA CYS A 47 -11.25 -13.98 5.93
C CYS A 47 -12.10 -12.76 5.51
N ARG A 48 -12.85 -12.88 4.41
CA ARG A 48 -13.51 -11.77 3.70
C ARG A 48 -14.56 -11.02 4.50
N TRP A 49 -15.22 -11.69 5.43
CA TRP A 49 -16.32 -11.11 6.23
C TRP A 49 -15.89 -10.72 7.64
N LEU A 50 -14.61 -10.84 7.96
CA LEU A 50 -14.07 -10.43 9.25
C LEU A 50 -14.06 -8.90 9.32
N THR A 51 -14.96 -8.33 10.14
CA THR A 51 -15.14 -6.87 10.22
C THR A 51 -14.25 -6.21 11.25
N SER A 52 -13.80 -6.97 12.24
CA SER A 52 -12.87 -6.55 13.30
C SER A 52 -12.02 -7.74 13.75
N LEU A 53 -10.80 -7.48 14.15
CA LEU A 53 -9.87 -8.47 14.68
C LEU A 53 -8.97 -7.79 15.69
N ASP A 54 -8.94 -8.31 16.92
CA ASP A 54 -8.01 -7.88 17.95
C ASP A 54 -6.82 -8.84 18.00
N VAL A 55 -5.63 -8.32 17.65
CA VAL A 55 -4.35 -9.03 17.68
C VAL A 55 -3.39 -8.42 18.71
N SER A 56 -3.89 -7.61 19.63
CA SER A 56 -3.09 -6.92 20.63
C SER A 56 -2.37 -7.86 21.62
N SER A 57 -2.87 -9.10 21.77
CA SER A 57 -2.23 -10.15 22.57
C SER A 57 -1.05 -10.83 21.87
N PHE A 58 -0.86 -10.60 20.55
CA PHE A 58 0.17 -11.33 19.81
C PHE A 58 1.58 -10.83 20.15
N ASN A 59 2.43 -11.75 20.58
CA ASN A 59 3.87 -11.54 20.63
C ASN A 59 4.48 -11.97 19.30
N THR A 60 4.95 -11.02 18.52
CA THR A 60 5.50 -11.26 17.18
C THR A 60 7.03 -11.22 17.14
N SER A 61 7.71 -11.14 18.27
CA SER A 61 9.17 -10.94 18.35
C SER A 61 10.01 -12.06 17.73
N ALA A 62 9.44 -13.28 17.61
CA ALA A 62 10.10 -14.42 16.97
C ALA A 62 9.65 -14.63 15.50
N VAL A 63 8.68 -13.84 15.02
CA VAL A 63 8.09 -14.04 13.69
C VAL A 63 9.06 -13.57 12.62
N THR A 64 9.36 -14.45 11.66
CA THR A 64 10.24 -14.18 10.53
C THR A 64 9.50 -13.95 9.22
N SER A 65 8.23 -14.36 9.13
CA SER A 65 7.39 -14.14 7.95
C SER A 65 5.94 -13.86 8.33
N MET A 66 5.39 -12.82 7.69
CA MET A 66 3.99 -12.38 7.77
C MET A 66 3.36 -12.28 6.38
N ALA A 67 3.90 -13.03 5.39
CA ALA A 67 3.42 -12.95 4.03
C ALA A 67 1.93 -13.30 3.95
N SER A 68 1.16 -12.46 3.26
CA SER A 68 -0.29 -12.65 3.05
C SER A 68 -1.12 -12.79 4.34
N MET A 69 -0.61 -12.35 5.51
CA MET A 69 -1.26 -12.59 6.81
C MET A 69 -2.72 -12.14 6.82
N PHE A 70 -3.03 -11.00 6.22
CA PHE A 70 -4.38 -10.44 6.13
C PHE A 70 -4.88 -10.34 4.68
N TYR A 71 -4.31 -11.14 3.77
CA TYR A 71 -4.69 -11.12 2.35
C TYR A 71 -6.19 -11.28 2.20
N ASN A 72 -6.84 -10.33 1.49
CA ASN A 72 -8.27 -10.32 1.23
C ASN A 72 -9.16 -10.42 2.49
N CYS A 73 -8.76 -9.76 3.59
CA CYS A 73 -9.64 -9.42 4.68
C CYS A 73 -10.48 -8.19 4.29
N SER A 74 -11.28 -8.32 3.24
CA SER A 74 -11.88 -7.20 2.52
C SER A 74 -12.93 -6.41 3.31
N ALA A 75 -13.53 -6.99 4.37
CA ALA A 75 -14.46 -6.28 5.25
C ALA A 75 -13.79 -5.59 6.45
N LEU A 76 -12.48 -5.79 6.66
CA LEU A 76 -11.76 -5.24 7.81
C LEU A 76 -11.55 -3.73 7.63
N LYS A 77 -12.12 -2.94 8.55
CA LYS A 77 -12.10 -1.46 8.45
C LYS A 77 -10.91 -0.81 9.15
N SER A 78 -10.42 -1.45 10.19
CA SER A 78 -9.27 -1.00 10.97
C SER A 78 -8.52 -2.18 11.56
N LEU A 79 -7.24 -2.02 11.81
CA LEU A 79 -6.40 -3.04 12.42
C LEU A 79 -5.33 -2.33 13.26
N ASP A 80 -5.23 -2.69 14.55
CA ASP A 80 -4.22 -2.15 15.44
C ASP A 80 -2.99 -3.08 15.48
N LEU A 81 -1.88 -2.59 14.93
CA LEU A 81 -0.61 -3.33 14.85
C LEU A 81 0.52 -2.66 15.64
N ARG A 82 0.21 -1.68 16.50
CA ARG A 82 1.23 -0.90 17.22
C ARG A 82 2.10 -1.74 18.15
N LEU A 83 1.64 -2.92 18.55
CA LEU A 83 2.38 -3.85 19.39
C LEU A 83 3.17 -4.91 18.62
N PHE A 84 3.10 -4.91 17.29
CA PHE A 84 3.89 -5.84 16.48
C PHE A 84 5.37 -5.49 16.51
N ASP A 85 6.20 -6.43 16.95
CA ASP A 85 7.65 -6.39 16.77
C ASP A 85 8.00 -7.08 15.45
N THR A 86 8.47 -6.31 14.49
CA THR A 86 8.77 -6.80 13.13
C THR A 86 10.27 -6.92 12.83
N LYS A 87 11.14 -6.74 13.82
CA LYS A 87 12.60 -6.73 13.63
C LYS A 87 13.17 -7.99 13.00
N ALA A 88 12.54 -9.16 13.26
CA ALA A 88 12.97 -10.43 12.68
C ALA A 88 12.28 -10.76 11.35
N VAL A 89 11.30 -9.95 10.92
CA VAL A 89 10.49 -10.24 9.73
C VAL A 89 11.30 -9.95 8.48
N THR A 90 11.38 -10.96 7.60
CA THR A 90 12.07 -10.87 6.30
C THR A 90 11.11 -10.82 5.12
N ASN A 91 9.85 -11.24 5.31
CA ASN A 91 8.86 -11.25 4.23
C ASN A 91 7.53 -10.65 4.72
N MET A 92 7.12 -9.56 4.05
CA MET A 92 5.83 -8.87 4.24
C MET A 92 5.00 -8.84 2.94
N GLY A 93 5.36 -9.67 1.96
CA GLY A 93 4.68 -9.70 0.67
C GLY A 93 3.19 -9.97 0.83
N ALA A 94 2.36 -9.19 0.13
CA ALA A 94 0.90 -9.30 0.11
C ALA A 94 0.22 -9.24 1.51
N MET A 95 0.90 -8.71 2.55
CA MET A 95 0.39 -8.75 3.93
C MET A 95 -1.01 -8.15 4.06
N PHE A 96 -1.30 -7.05 3.37
CA PHE A 96 -2.61 -6.36 3.37
C PHE A 96 -3.29 -6.36 2.00
N ASN A 97 -2.83 -7.23 1.08
CA ASN A 97 -3.35 -7.26 -0.28
C ASN A 97 -4.87 -7.48 -0.28
N TYR A 98 -5.62 -6.66 -1.05
CA TYR A 98 -7.09 -6.65 -1.09
C TYR A 98 -7.79 -6.43 0.26
N CYS A 99 -7.17 -5.76 1.24
CA CYS A 99 -7.87 -5.22 2.40
C CYS A 99 -8.66 -3.96 2.00
N SER A 100 -9.64 -4.12 1.11
CA SER A 100 -10.29 -3.03 0.39
C SER A 100 -11.15 -2.09 1.23
N SER A 101 -11.51 -2.47 2.47
CA SER A 101 -12.23 -1.60 3.41
C SER A 101 -11.35 -0.88 4.43
N LEU A 102 -10.03 -1.15 4.48
CA LEU A 102 -9.12 -0.43 5.36
C LEU A 102 -9.02 1.04 4.93
N THR A 103 -9.32 1.96 5.86
CA THR A 103 -9.28 3.41 5.60
C THR A 103 -7.99 4.07 6.07
N SER A 104 -7.35 3.48 7.06
CA SER A 104 -6.05 3.92 7.62
C SER A 104 -5.31 2.74 8.22
N LEU A 105 -3.99 2.84 8.32
CA LEU A 105 -3.14 1.84 8.92
C LEU A 105 -1.93 2.53 9.57
N ASP A 106 -1.73 2.32 10.87
CA ASP A 106 -0.56 2.81 11.59
C ASP A 106 0.54 1.76 11.58
N LEU A 107 1.62 2.05 10.86
CA LEU A 107 2.80 1.20 10.71
C LEU A 107 4.05 1.83 11.34
N SER A 108 3.89 2.83 12.18
CA SER A 108 5.01 3.57 12.79
C SER A 108 5.91 2.69 13.67
N SER A 109 5.39 1.57 14.17
CA SER A 109 6.16 0.57 14.95
C SER A 109 6.95 -0.43 14.10
N PHE A 110 6.72 -0.46 12.77
CA PHE A 110 7.35 -1.47 11.91
C PHE A 110 8.83 -1.17 11.68
N ASP A 111 9.68 -2.09 12.13
CA ASP A 111 11.08 -2.15 11.71
C ASP A 111 11.20 -3.05 10.48
N THR A 112 11.52 -2.44 9.34
CA THR A 112 11.58 -3.14 8.05
C THR A 112 13.00 -3.43 7.58
N LYS A 113 14.00 -3.20 8.42
CA LYS A 113 15.43 -3.32 8.06
C LYS A 113 15.82 -4.71 7.52
N ALA A 114 15.18 -5.77 8.02
CA ALA A 114 15.45 -7.14 7.59
C ALA A 114 14.57 -7.59 6.41
N VAL A 115 13.58 -6.77 6.00
CA VAL A 115 12.60 -7.17 4.99
C VAL A 115 13.22 -7.21 3.61
N THR A 116 13.05 -8.32 2.92
CA THR A 116 13.55 -8.55 1.55
C THR A 116 12.45 -8.53 0.49
N SER A 117 11.18 -8.72 0.89
CA SER A 117 10.03 -8.67 -0.02
C SER A 117 8.88 -7.85 0.58
N MET A 118 8.42 -6.86 -0.21
CA MET A 118 7.22 -6.06 0.03
C MET A 118 6.27 -6.13 -1.18
N ALA A 119 6.44 -7.14 -2.05
CA ALA A 119 5.60 -7.28 -3.24
C ALA A 119 4.12 -7.34 -2.87
N SER A 120 3.30 -6.55 -3.56
CA SER A 120 1.83 -6.46 -3.37
C SER A 120 1.38 -6.12 -1.94
N MET A 121 2.25 -5.57 -1.08
CA MET A 121 1.95 -5.42 0.36
C MET A 121 0.64 -4.68 0.61
N PHE A 122 0.32 -3.66 -0.18
CA PHE A 122 -0.90 -2.86 -0.07
C PHE A 122 -1.78 -2.90 -1.32
N SER A 123 -1.45 -3.75 -2.32
CA SER A 123 -2.22 -3.83 -3.57
C SER A 123 -3.70 -4.06 -3.28
N GLY A 124 -4.59 -3.33 -3.95
CA GLY A 124 -6.04 -3.43 -3.77
C GLY A 124 -6.58 -2.85 -2.45
N CYS A 125 -5.78 -2.10 -1.67
CA CYS A 125 -6.27 -1.34 -0.51
C CYS A 125 -7.04 -0.09 -0.97
N SER A 126 -8.12 -0.29 -1.70
CA SER A 126 -8.82 0.76 -2.46
C SER A 126 -9.51 1.84 -1.63
N SER A 127 -9.75 1.61 -0.33
CA SER A 127 -10.30 2.63 0.60
C SER A 127 -9.24 3.37 1.41
N LEU A 128 -7.96 3.01 1.27
CA LEU A 128 -6.88 3.61 2.04
C LEU A 128 -6.61 5.04 1.54
N THR A 129 -6.89 6.03 2.38
CA THR A 129 -6.78 7.46 1.99
C THR A 129 -5.45 8.09 2.38
N ASN A 130 -4.77 7.52 3.36
CA ASN A 130 -3.46 7.96 3.83
C ASN A 130 -2.63 6.75 4.25
N LEU A 131 -1.35 6.77 3.91
CA LEU A 131 -0.39 5.74 4.29
C LEU A 131 0.98 6.40 4.53
N ASP A 132 1.43 6.37 5.77
CA ASP A 132 2.77 6.83 6.12
C ASP A 132 3.76 5.63 6.14
N VAL A 133 4.69 5.65 5.19
CA VAL A 133 5.77 4.68 5.05
C VAL A 133 7.15 5.33 5.22
N SER A 134 7.20 6.53 5.81
CA SER A 134 8.44 7.29 5.99
C SER A 134 9.45 6.61 6.90
N SER A 135 8.98 5.75 7.82
CA SER A 135 9.82 4.94 8.72
C SER A 135 10.41 3.68 8.06
N PHE A 136 9.96 3.32 6.84
CA PHE A 136 10.40 2.09 6.21
C PHE A 136 11.86 2.19 5.75
N ASN A 137 12.68 1.25 6.22
CA ASN A 137 14.01 0.99 5.67
C ASN A 137 13.88 -0.06 4.57
N THR A 138 14.11 0.34 3.32
CA THR A 138 13.93 -0.52 2.15
C THR A 138 15.26 -1.00 1.54
N SER A 139 16.39 -0.71 2.18
CA SER A 139 17.73 -0.99 1.62
C SER A 139 18.01 -2.48 1.35
N ALA A 140 17.30 -3.40 2.03
CA ALA A 140 17.41 -4.84 1.80
C ALA A 140 16.33 -5.40 0.86
N VAL A 141 15.34 -4.59 0.46
CA VAL A 141 14.19 -5.05 -0.32
C VAL A 141 14.58 -5.33 -1.77
N THR A 142 14.24 -6.52 -2.24
CA THR A 142 14.52 -6.96 -3.61
C THR A 142 13.31 -6.98 -4.52
N SER A 143 12.07 -7.02 -3.97
CA SER A 143 10.82 -6.97 -4.74
C SER A 143 9.81 -6.02 -4.09
N MET A 144 9.30 -5.10 -4.94
CA MET A 144 8.24 -4.14 -4.67
C MET A 144 7.16 -4.19 -5.76
N ASP A 145 7.06 -5.32 -6.51
CA ASP A 145 6.04 -5.47 -7.54
C ASP A 145 4.66 -5.22 -6.97
N TYR A 146 3.84 -4.42 -7.65
CA TYR A 146 2.44 -4.15 -7.27
C TYR A 146 2.26 -3.58 -5.85
N MET A 147 3.31 -3.01 -5.22
CA MET A 147 3.27 -2.68 -3.79
C MET A 147 2.10 -1.76 -3.43
N PHE A 148 1.77 -0.79 -4.28
CA PHE A 148 0.67 0.16 -4.09
C PHE A 148 -0.36 0.11 -5.23
N ASP A 149 -0.34 -0.99 -6.01
CA ASP A 149 -1.26 -1.21 -7.11
C ASP A 149 -2.72 -1.12 -6.63
N ASP A 150 -3.58 -0.44 -7.40
CA ASP A 150 -5.00 -0.23 -7.11
C ASP A 150 -5.31 0.34 -5.70
N CYS A 151 -4.39 1.12 -5.12
CA CYS A 151 -4.67 1.96 -3.95
C CYS A 151 -5.43 3.23 -4.39
N SER A 152 -6.60 3.07 -4.99
CA SER A 152 -7.29 4.10 -5.77
C SER A 152 -7.78 5.31 -4.96
N SER A 153 -7.92 5.20 -3.63
CA SER A 153 -8.19 6.33 -2.73
C SER A 153 -6.94 7.06 -2.24
N LEU A 154 -5.74 6.51 -2.49
CA LEU A 154 -4.47 7.10 -2.06
C LEU A 154 -4.04 8.16 -3.08
N THR A 155 -4.47 9.40 -2.87
CA THR A 155 -4.24 10.51 -3.82
C THR A 155 -2.79 10.98 -3.86
N SER A 156 -2.05 10.79 -2.78
CA SER A 156 -0.62 11.10 -2.73
C SER A 156 0.14 10.07 -1.90
N LEU A 157 1.35 9.74 -2.34
CA LEU A 157 2.23 8.78 -1.68
C LEU A 157 3.64 9.35 -1.55
N ASN A 158 4.17 9.38 -0.33
CA ASN A 158 5.54 9.82 -0.09
C ASN A 158 6.46 8.62 0.16
N VAL A 159 7.31 8.32 -0.82
CA VAL A 159 8.36 7.29 -0.74
C VAL A 159 9.77 7.90 -0.83
N SER A 160 9.91 9.16 -0.40
CA SER A 160 11.20 9.85 -0.46
C SER A 160 12.29 9.23 0.44
N SER A 161 11.89 8.42 1.43
CA SER A 161 12.81 7.65 2.28
C SER A 161 13.30 6.35 1.65
N PHE A 162 12.69 5.90 0.54
CA PHE A 162 12.99 4.58 -0.02
C PHE A 162 14.37 4.56 -0.68
N ASP A 163 15.16 3.58 -0.29
CA ASP A 163 16.35 3.13 -1.01
C ASP A 163 15.97 1.92 -1.86
N THR A 164 15.98 2.09 -3.18
CA THR A 164 15.61 1.03 -4.12
C THR A 164 16.82 0.42 -4.84
N SER A 165 18.02 0.64 -4.33
CA SER A 165 19.27 0.16 -4.96
C SER A 165 19.33 -1.36 -5.08
N ALA A 166 18.81 -2.10 -4.08
CA ALA A 166 18.74 -3.56 -4.09
C ALA A 166 17.53 -4.13 -4.84
N VAL A 167 16.54 -3.29 -5.19
CA VAL A 167 15.30 -3.74 -5.83
C VAL A 167 15.57 -4.26 -7.24
N ARG A 168 15.00 -5.41 -7.55
CA ARG A 168 15.07 -6.09 -8.87
C ARG A 168 13.74 -6.06 -9.59
N TYR A 169 12.64 -6.11 -8.85
CA TYR A 169 11.28 -6.21 -9.34
C TYR A 169 10.45 -5.07 -8.77
N MET A 170 9.79 -4.27 -9.64
CA MET A 170 9.02 -3.09 -9.29
C MET A 170 7.82 -2.90 -10.24
N ASP A 171 7.35 -3.98 -10.88
CA ASP A 171 6.30 -3.88 -11.89
C ASP A 171 5.02 -3.32 -11.25
N GLU A 172 4.40 -2.36 -11.95
CA GLU A 172 3.12 -1.73 -11.56
C GLU A 172 3.06 -1.19 -10.12
N MET A 173 4.23 -0.87 -9.52
CA MET A 173 4.32 -0.39 -8.13
C MET A 173 3.39 0.79 -7.84
N PHE A 174 3.21 1.71 -8.81
CA PHE A 174 2.42 2.94 -8.67
C PHE A 174 1.15 2.93 -9.52
N PHE A 175 0.66 1.78 -9.99
CA PHE A 175 -0.58 1.72 -10.74
C PHE A 175 -1.75 2.17 -9.83
N GLY A 176 -2.57 3.12 -10.30
CA GLY A 176 -3.65 3.71 -9.49
C GLY A 176 -3.23 4.91 -8.62
N VAL A 177 -1.94 5.09 -8.32
CA VAL A 177 -1.43 6.26 -7.60
C VAL A 177 -1.41 7.48 -8.53
N ILE A 178 -1.83 8.63 -8.00
CA ILE A 178 -1.99 9.86 -8.80
C ILE A 178 -0.83 10.83 -8.59
N THR A 179 -0.33 10.91 -7.37
CA THR A 179 0.81 11.79 -7.02
C THR A 179 1.75 11.03 -6.12
N PHE A 180 3.04 11.10 -6.39
CA PHE A 180 4.05 10.50 -5.53
C PHE A 180 5.26 11.42 -5.35
N THR A 181 5.96 11.26 -4.22
CA THR A 181 7.21 11.97 -3.93
C THR A 181 8.35 10.98 -3.83
N LEU A 182 9.40 11.20 -4.61
CA LEU A 182 10.59 10.38 -4.68
C LEU A 182 11.78 11.06 -4.01
N GLY A 183 12.69 10.28 -3.44
CA GLY A 183 13.91 10.74 -2.80
C GLY A 183 15.19 10.48 -3.60
N GLU A 184 16.30 10.85 -3.00
CA GLU A 184 17.64 10.77 -3.64
C GLU A 184 18.10 9.34 -3.91
N ASN A 185 17.67 8.38 -3.08
CA ASN A 185 18.08 6.98 -3.19
C ASN A 185 17.09 6.13 -4.00
N PHE A 186 16.07 6.78 -4.58
CA PHE A 186 15.11 6.09 -5.44
C PHE A 186 15.69 5.88 -6.85
N THR A 187 15.50 4.69 -7.39
CA THR A 187 15.82 4.35 -8.78
C THR A 187 14.66 3.49 -9.32
N PHE A 188 14.11 3.90 -10.44
CA PHE A 188 13.06 3.11 -11.09
C PHE A 188 13.62 1.79 -11.65
N LYS A 189 12.73 0.80 -11.71
CA LYS A 189 12.84 -0.34 -12.62
C LYS A 189 11.76 -0.19 -13.69
N ILE A 190 11.99 -0.78 -14.85
CA ILE A 190 11.04 -0.72 -15.98
C ILE A 190 9.71 -1.35 -15.53
N GLY A 191 8.59 -0.70 -15.88
CA GLY A 191 7.26 -1.19 -15.52
C GLY A 191 6.67 -0.62 -14.23
N ALA A 192 7.45 0.14 -13.44
CA ALA A 192 6.99 0.70 -12.16
C ALA A 192 5.83 1.69 -12.30
N LEU A 193 5.75 2.42 -13.41
CA LEU A 193 4.74 3.44 -13.68
C LEU A 193 3.72 2.97 -14.71
N PRO A 194 2.43 3.30 -14.53
CA PRO A 194 1.46 3.14 -15.59
C PRO A 194 1.74 4.11 -16.73
N THR A 195 1.38 3.73 -17.95
CA THR A 195 1.47 4.61 -19.13
C THR A 195 0.70 5.90 -18.89
N SER A 196 1.41 7.01 -18.81
CA SER A 196 0.85 8.34 -18.54
C SER A 196 1.87 9.43 -18.82
N THR A 197 1.42 10.69 -18.73
CA THR A 197 2.31 11.85 -18.60
C THR A 197 2.39 12.27 -17.14
N TRP A 198 3.58 12.57 -16.69
CA TRP A 198 3.90 12.93 -15.30
C TRP A 198 4.54 14.30 -15.24
N ARG A 199 4.02 15.18 -14.39
CA ARG A 199 4.60 16.51 -14.13
C ARG A 199 5.53 16.45 -12.95
N GLY A 200 6.81 16.69 -13.15
CA GLY A 200 7.76 16.95 -12.08
C GLY A 200 7.57 18.38 -11.56
N LEU A 201 7.00 18.53 -10.36
CA LEU A 201 6.62 19.84 -9.83
C LEU A 201 7.83 20.71 -9.54
N LYS A 202 8.92 20.14 -9.05
CA LYS A 202 10.17 20.86 -8.78
C LYS A 202 10.90 21.22 -10.07
N GLN A 203 10.86 20.34 -11.07
CA GLN A 203 11.56 20.49 -12.34
C GLN A 203 10.77 21.36 -13.33
N ASP A 204 9.48 21.61 -13.03
CA ASP A 204 8.55 22.29 -13.92
C ASP A 204 8.54 21.71 -15.36
N LYS A 205 8.57 20.38 -15.45
CA LYS A 205 8.72 19.63 -16.71
C LYS A 205 7.81 18.41 -16.74
N ASP A 206 7.31 18.11 -17.93
CA ASP A 206 6.54 16.90 -18.23
C ASP A 206 7.45 15.78 -18.73
N TYR A 207 7.09 14.56 -18.34
CA TYR A 207 7.79 13.32 -18.69
C TYR A 207 6.74 12.28 -19.11
N THR A 208 7.03 11.49 -20.13
CA THR A 208 6.35 10.21 -20.30
C THR A 208 6.79 9.25 -19.17
N ASP A 209 6.00 8.19 -18.94
CA ASP A 209 6.39 7.11 -17.99
C ASP A 209 7.79 6.56 -18.32
N THR A 210 8.05 6.30 -19.59
CA THR A 210 9.34 5.75 -20.06
C THR A 210 10.49 6.75 -19.86
N GLU A 211 10.28 8.04 -20.18
CA GLU A 211 11.29 9.08 -19.96
C GLU A 211 11.59 9.22 -18.46
N LEU A 212 10.55 9.31 -17.61
CA LEU A 212 10.74 9.47 -16.17
C LEU A 212 11.52 8.28 -15.58
N GLN A 213 11.13 7.05 -15.92
CA GLN A 213 11.79 5.84 -15.43
C GLN A 213 13.24 5.71 -15.89
N SER A 214 13.55 6.13 -17.14
CA SER A 214 14.88 5.98 -17.71
C SER A 214 15.84 7.11 -17.36
N THR A 215 15.33 8.32 -17.05
CA THR A 215 16.16 9.51 -16.82
C THR A 215 16.21 9.98 -15.38
N TYR A 216 15.37 9.40 -14.49
CA TYR A 216 15.31 9.82 -13.09
C TYR A 216 16.70 9.72 -12.44
N ASP A 217 17.18 10.88 -11.97
CA ASP A 217 18.38 11.03 -11.14
C ASP A 217 17.96 11.61 -9.79
N GLY A 218 18.02 10.78 -8.76
CA GLY A 218 17.64 11.16 -7.40
C GLY A 218 18.34 12.41 -6.90
N LYS A 219 19.56 12.70 -7.32
CA LYS A 219 20.30 13.88 -6.87
C LYS A 219 19.70 15.20 -7.37
N THR A 220 19.23 15.24 -8.59
CA THR A 220 18.68 16.46 -9.22
C THR A 220 17.17 16.43 -9.35
N MET A 221 16.60 15.23 -9.46
CA MET A 221 15.19 15.02 -9.78
C MET A 221 14.31 14.62 -8.57
N ALA A 222 14.90 14.46 -7.37
CA ALA A 222 14.11 14.22 -6.16
C ALA A 222 13.00 15.26 -6.00
N GLY A 223 11.76 14.80 -5.78
CA GLY A 223 10.61 15.69 -5.68
C GLY A 223 9.28 14.98 -5.97
N THR A 224 8.23 15.77 -6.09
CA THR A 224 6.86 15.31 -6.31
C THR A 224 6.52 15.27 -7.79
N TYR A 225 5.87 14.21 -8.20
CA TYR A 225 5.38 13.96 -9.55
C TYR A 225 3.86 13.75 -9.52
N ALA A 226 3.14 14.45 -10.39
CA ALA A 226 1.69 14.36 -10.53
C ALA A 226 1.29 13.82 -11.89
N LYS A 227 0.34 12.90 -11.91
CA LYS A 227 -0.21 12.29 -13.12
C LYS A 227 -1.10 13.27 -13.86
N TYR A 228 -0.99 13.30 -15.19
CA TYR A 228 -1.91 14.02 -16.06
C TYR A 228 -3.28 13.35 -16.07
N ILE A 229 -4.33 14.13 -15.95
CA ILE A 229 -5.72 13.67 -15.93
C ILE A 229 -6.61 14.51 -16.84
N ASP A 230 -7.63 13.87 -17.37
CA ASP A 230 -8.73 14.53 -18.10
C ASP A 230 -9.96 14.59 -17.19
N ILE A 231 -10.44 15.79 -16.90
CA ILE A 231 -11.71 16.02 -16.20
C ILE A 231 -12.80 16.32 -17.24
N LYS A 232 -13.81 15.45 -17.28
CA LYS A 232 -15.00 15.68 -18.09
C LYS A 232 -16.03 16.45 -17.29
N PHE A 233 -16.62 17.47 -17.88
CA PHE A 233 -17.68 18.26 -17.27
C PHE A 233 -19.04 17.84 -17.84
N ASP A 234 -19.96 17.46 -16.95
CA ASP A 234 -21.37 17.26 -17.29
C ASP A 234 -22.16 18.50 -16.86
N ALA A 235 -22.73 19.18 -17.83
CA ALA A 235 -23.53 20.37 -17.59
C ALA A 235 -24.95 20.09 -17.10
N LEU A 236 -25.29 18.82 -16.78
CA LEU A 236 -26.61 18.40 -16.25
C LEU A 236 -27.80 19.00 -17.01
N GLY A 237 -27.67 19.02 -18.35
CA GLY A 237 -28.71 19.57 -19.24
C GLY A 237 -28.53 21.02 -19.62
N GLY A 238 -27.60 21.77 -19.06
CA GLY A 238 -27.11 23.05 -19.54
C GLY A 238 -26.11 22.92 -20.71
N LYS A 239 -25.49 24.03 -21.12
CA LYS A 239 -24.36 24.03 -22.04
C LYS A 239 -23.11 24.40 -21.26
N SER A 240 -22.07 23.57 -21.30
CA SER A 240 -20.76 23.94 -20.79
C SER A 240 -19.94 24.66 -21.85
N SER A 241 -19.15 25.65 -21.46
CA SER A 241 -18.19 26.31 -22.37
C SER A 241 -17.12 25.35 -22.87
N GLU A 242 -16.83 24.31 -22.09
CA GLU A 242 -15.91 23.24 -22.42
C GLU A 242 -16.51 21.90 -22.01
N SER A 243 -16.29 20.84 -22.79
CA SER A 243 -16.75 19.48 -22.48
C SER A 243 -15.79 18.72 -21.58
N LYS A 244 -14.54 19.13 -21.56
CA LYS A 244 -13.49 18.58 -20.69
C LYS A 244 -12.42 19.63 -20.41
N LYS A 245 -11.70 19.44 -19.32
CA LYS A 245 -10.46 20.16 -19.01
C LYS A 245 -9.43 19.15 -18.56
N SER A 246 -8.20 19.36 -18.97
CA SER A 246 -7.09 18.46 -18.67
C SER A 246 -6.07 19.19 -17.83
N GLY A 247 -5.40 18.46 -16.94
CA GLY A 247 -4.39 19.03 -16.07
C GLY A 247 -3.79 17.98 -15.13
N TYR A 248 -3.07 18.46 -14.13
CA TYR A 248 -2.41 17.61 -13.14
C TYR A 248 -3.08 17.78 -11.78
N ILE A 249 -3.24 16.70 -11.04
CA ILE A 249 -3.78 16.77 -9.68
C ILE A 249 -2.81 17.54 -8.78
N GLY A 250 -3.39 18.47 -7.98
CA GLY A 250 -2.61 19.35 -7.12
C GLY A 250 -2.09 20.62 -7.79
N ILE A 251 -2.32 20.79 -9.09
CA ILE A 251 -2.06 22.02 -9.85
C ILE A 251 -3.39 22.70 -10.16
N ALA A 252 -3.56 23.95 -9.79
CA ALA A 252 -4.78 24.69 -10.06
C ALA A 252 -5.02 24.85 -11.56
N PHE A 253 -6.27 24.71 -12.01
CA PHE A 253 -6.67 25.09 -13.34
C PHE A 253 -6.72 26.62 -13.47
N ASP A 254 -6.35 27.15 -14.61
CA ASP A 254 -6.40 28.61 -14.89
C ASP A 254 -7.83 29.15 -14.77
N SER A 255 -8.83 28.35 -15.16
CA SER A 255 -10.24 28.67 -15.01
C SER A 255 -11.09 27.39 -15.03
N LEU A 256 -12.23 27.39 -14.38
CA LEU A 256 -13.25 26.35 -14.58
C LEU A 256 -14.15 26.71 -15.78
N PRO A 257 -14.69 25.73 -16.50
CA PRO A 257 -15.68 25.98 -17.54
C PRO A 257 -16.92 26.64 -16.97
N THR A 258 -17.49 27.60 -17.72
CA THR A 258 -18.77 28.21 -17.37
C THR A 258 -19.92 27.34 -17.84
N VAL A 259 -20.98 27.25 -17.04
CA VAL A 259 -22.22 26.57 -17.42
C VAL A 259 -23.27 27.62 -17.73
N VAL A 260 -23.83 27.55 -18.94
CA VAL A 260 -24.94 28.42 -19.35
C VAL A 260 -26.23 27.62 -19.10
N PRO A 261 -27.15 28.08 -18.23
CA PRO A 261 -28.44 27.43 -18.04
C PRO A 261 -29.22 27.33 -19.32
N LYS A 262 -30.09 26.33 -19.43
CA LYS A 262 -31.03 26.19 -20.54
C LYS A 262 -32.11 27.26 -20.49
#